data_6cd7a156f31ea5b2595aa486d06b5341
#
_entry.id   6cd7a156f31ea5b2595aa486d06b5341
#
_cell.length_a   1.000
_cell.length_b   1.000
_cell.length_c   1.000
_cell.angle_alpha   90.00
_cell.angle_beta   90.00
_cell.angle_gamma   90.00
#
_symmetry.space_group_name_H-M   'P 1'
#
loop_
_entity.id
_entity.type
_entity.pdbx_description
1 polymer ?
#
loop_
_entity_poly.entity_id
_entity_poly.type
_entity_poly.pdbx_seq_one_letter_code
_entity_poly.pdbx_strand_id
1 'polypeptide(L)'
;MACEFLYNEVQNVAFNAPVLLTTSIPCTKGYVYHESETGNFILKGIVPNQCNYFAHYQVTFNGNIAIPEGGAVTPIAVSLVVNGEPRLTSRAVFTPAAVDTYGNVTSTAIIKVPKGCCFSLSVEYVSGITDDPATTPTPVISVQNANLTIARIG
;
A
#
# COMPACT_ATOMS: atom_id res chain seq x y z
N MET A 1 1.98 17.67 -8.83
CA MET A 1 0.77 17.19 -8.11
C MET A 1 1.20 16.11 -7.13
N ALA A 2 0.82 16.24 -5.88
CA ALA A 2 1.05 15.22 -4.85
C ALA A 2 -0.15 15.19 -3.91
N CYS A 3 -0.46 14.02 -3.41
CA CYS A 3 -1.50 13.81 -2.42
C CYS A 3 -1.04 12.83 -1.35
N GLU A 4 -1.66 12.95 -0.19
CA GLU A 4 -1.32 12.14 0.96
C GLU A 4 -2.59 11.59 1.59
N PHE A 5 -2.55 10.33 1.96
CA PHE A 5 -3.65 9.64 2.61
C PHE A 5 -3.12 8.96 3.86
N LEU A 6 -3.83 9.09 4.96
CA LEU A 6 -3.31 8.65 6.25
C LEU A 6 -4.38 8.11 7.18
N TYR A 7 -3.92 7.32 8.14
CA TYR A 7 -4.72 6.82 9.24
C TYR A 7 -3.80 6.64 10.45
N ASN A 8 -4.00 7.47 11.48
CA ASN A 8 -3.08 7.53 12.63
C ASN A 8 -3.27 6.42 13.64
N GLU A 9 -4.47 5.89 13.75
CA GLU A 9 -4.81 4.91 14.77
C GLU A 9 -4.32 3.52 14.41
N VAL A 10 -4.32 2.62 15.39
CA VAL A 10 -4.04 1.22 15.15
C VAL A 10 -5.25 0.58 14.46
N GLN A 11 -4.99 -0.13 13.37
CA GLN A 11 -5.98 -0.92 12.67
C GLN A 11 -5.52 -2.35 12.52
N ASN A 12 -6.46 -3.28 12.52
CA ASN A 12 -6.18 -4.69 12.25
C ASN A 12 -6.47 -4.96 10.78
N VAL A 13 -5.47 -5.52 10.09
CA VAL A 13 -5.56 -5.81 8.65
C VAL A 13 -5.45 -7.31 8.44
N ALA A 14 -6.46 -7.90 7.83
CA ALA A 14 -6.48 -9.32 7.51
C ALA A 14 -5.54 -9.61 6.33
N PHE A 15 -5.10 -10.88 6.24
CA PHE A 15 -4.27 -11.31 5.13
C PHE A 15 -4.98 -11.08 3.78
N ASN A 16 -4.27 -10.48 2.84
CA ASN A 16 -4.78 -10.05 1.52
C ASN A 16 -5.87 -8.97 1.58
N ALA A 17 -6.01 -8.27 2.70
CA ALA A 17 -6.93 -7.15 2.81
C ALA A 17 -6.17 -5.81 2.74
N PRO A 18 -6.82 -4.75 2.27
CA PRO A 18 -6.18 -3.44 2.17
C PRO A 18 -6.06 -2.75 3.52
N VAL A 19 -4.99 -1.97 3.67
CA VAL A 19 -4.83 -1.01 4.76
C VAL A 19 -5.77 0.17 4.51
N LEU A 20 -6.56 0.54 5.52
CA LEU A 20 -7.48 1.68 5.43
C LEU A 20 -6.69 3.00 5.54
N LEU A 21 -7.08 3.98 4.73
CA LEU A 21 -6.46 5.30 4.68
C LEU A 21 -7.58 6.33 4.57
N THR A 22 -8.17 6.68 5.68
CA THR A 22 -9.43 7.42 5.71
C THR A 22 -9.28 8.94 5.66
N THR A 23 -8.15 9.47 6.12
CA THR A 23 -7.89 10.91 6.11
C THR A 23 -7.06 11.25 4.89
N SER A 24 -7.46 12.30 4.17
CA SER A 24 -6.76 12.69 2.94
C SER A 24 -6.36 14.16 2.95
N ILE A 25 -5.17 14.43 2.42
CA ILE A 25 -4.78 15.74 1.94
C ILE A 25 -5.01 15.67 0.43
N PRO A 26 -6.03 16.39 -0.09
CA PRO A 26 -6.49 16.17 -1.46
C PRO A 26 -5.44 16.52 -2.51
N CYS A 27 -5.49 15.81 -3.62
CA CYS A 27 -4.75 16.18 -4.81
C CYS A 27 -5.35 17.44 -5.43
N THR A 28 -4.50 18.32 -5.95
CA THR A 28 -4.95 19.54 -6.62
C THR A 28 -5.52 19.30 -8.00
N LYS A 29 -5.30 18.12 -8.57
CA LYS A 29 -5.81 17.72 -9.89
C LYS A 29 -6.44 16.33 -9.79
N GLY A 30 -7.41 16.04 -10.62
CA GLY A 30 -8.17 14.80 -10.61
C GLY A 30 -7.45 13.57 -11.19
N TYR A 31 -6.16 13.44 -10.97
CA TYR A 31 -5.38 12.30 -11.47
C TYR A 31 -5.53 11.04 -10.62
N VAL A 32 -5.89 11.22 -9.36
CA VAL A 32 -6.06 10.12 -8.40
C VAL A 32 -7.44 10.22 -7.80
N TYR A 33 -8.17 9.12 -7.83
CA TYR A 33 -9.45 8.99 -7.14
C TYR A 33 -9.26 8.10 -5.91
N HIS A 34 -9.78 8.53 -4.77
CA HIS A 34 -9.80 7.77 -3.54
C HIS A 34 -11.24 7.40 -3.21
N GLU A 35 -11.53 6.12 -3.09
CA GLU A 35 -12.81 5.66 -2.58
C GLU A 35 -12.88 6.00 -1.09
N SER A 36 -13.85 6.82 -0.72
CA SER A 36 -13.95 7.39 0.64
C SER A 36 -13.95 6.31 1.73
N GLU A 37 -13.17 6.54 2.77
CA GLU A 37 -13.04 5.67 3.95
C GLU A 37 -12.50 4.26 3.65
N THR A 38 -11.84 4.08 2.50
CA THR A 38 -11.23 2.79 2.14
C THR A 38 -9.73 2.95 1.92
N GLY A 39 -9.06 1.84 1.64
CA GLY A 39 -7.67 1.83 1.17
C GLY A 39 -7.53 1.68 -0.34
N ASN A 40 -8.60 1.94 -1.10
CA ASN A 40 -8.61 1.74 -2.54
C ASN A 40 -8.48 3.06 -3.29
N PHE A 41 -7.61 3.07 -4.29
CA PHE A 41 -7.31 4.24 -5.10
C PHE A 41 -7.37 3.86 -6.57
N ILE A 42 -7.68 4.84 -7.41
CA ILE A 42 -7.62 4.71 -8.86
C ILE A 42 -6.62 5.75 -9.39
N LEU A 43 -5.59 5.28 -10.06
CA LEU A 43 -4.61 6.11 -10.76
C LEU A 43 -5.05 6.25 -12.20
N LYS A 44 -5.25 7.50 -12.65
CA LYS A 44 -5.76 7.76 -13.99
C LYS A 44 -4.64 8.04 -14.96
N GLY A 45 -4.75 7.45 -16.15
CA GLY A 45 -3.81 7.68 -17.26
C GLY A 45 -4.10 8.97 -18.01
N ILE A 46 -4.18 10.08 -17.29
CA ILE A 46 -4.39 11.40 -17.87
C ILE A 46 -3.03 11.98 -18.25
N VAL A 47 -2.81 12.16 -19.53
CA VAL A 47 -1.55 12.66 -20.07
C VAL A 47 -1.84 13.93 -20.86
N PRO A 48 -1.35 15.10 -20.41
CA PRO A 48 -1.65 16.37 -21.07
C PRO A 48 -0.92 16.57 -22.39
N ASN A 49 0.18 15.84 -22.62
CA ASN A 49 0.96 15.93 -23.85
C ASN A 49 0.64 14.76 -24.77
N GLN A 50 0.35 15.04 -26.04
CA GLN A 50 0.03 14.00 -27.04
C GLN A 50 1.20 13.06 -27.35
N CYS A 51 2.42 13.48 -27.06
CA CYS A 51 3.62 12.67 -27.30
C CYS A 51 3.89 11.65 -26.18
N ASN A 52 3.23 11.78 -25.05
CA ASN A 52 3.39 10.85 -23.94
C ASN A 52 2.34 9.74 -24.00
N TYR A 53 2.76 8.52 -23.77
CA TYR A 53 1.88 7.34 -23.78
C TYR A 53 1.53 6.85 -22.39
N PHE A 54 2.22 7.36 -21.36
CA PHE A 54 2.06 6.87 -19.99
C PHE A 54 2.05 8.02 -18.99
N ALA A 55 1.25 7.86 -17.95
CA ALA A 55 1.29 8.66 -16.74
C ALA A 55 2.15 7.93 -15.71
N HIS A 56 3.10 8.61 -15.09
CA HIS A 56 3.99 8.02 -14.09
C HIS A 56 3.65 8.58 -12.71
N TYR A 57 3.48 7.67 -11.76
CA TYR A 57 3.21 8.00 -10.37
C TYR A 57 4.29 7.41 -9.48
N GLN A 58 4.81 8.19 -8.57
CA GLN A 58 5.60 7.68 -7.47
C GLN A 58 4.68 7.47 -6.27
N VAL A 59 4.66 6.28 -5.75
CA VAL A 59 3.80 5.88 -4.64
C VAL A 59 4.69 5.40 -3.50
N THR A 60 4.51 5.95 -2.32
CA THR A 60 5.27 5.57 -1.12
C THR A 60 4.31 5.30 0.03
N PHE A 61 4.36 4.10 0.56
CA PHE A 61 3.68 3.72 1.80
C PHE A 61 4.68 3.70 2.94
N ASN A 62 4.27 4.24 4.08
CA ASN A 62 5.03 4.18 5.32
C ASN A 62 4.08 3.86 6.48
N GLY A 63 4.49 2.96 7.34
CA GLY A 63 3.68 2.59 8.49
C GLY A 63 4.45 1.73 9.47
N ASN A 64 3.89 1.55 10.65
CA ASN A 64 4.43 0.64 11.66
C ASN A 64 3.54 -0.59 11.71
N ILE A 65 4.14 -1.76 11.63
CA ILE A 65 3.41 -3.03 11.62
C ILE A 65 3.85 -3.92 12.77
N ALA A 66 2.92 -4.71 13.29
CA ALA A 66 3.17 -5.66 14.36
C ALA A 66 2.22 -6.84 14.25
N ILE A 67 2.55 -7.92 14.95
CA ILE A 67 1.65 -9.07 15.11
C ILE A 67 0.86 -8.82 16.40
N PRO A 68 -0.50 -8.80 16.35
CA PRO A 68 -1.30 -8.59 17.55
C PRO A 68 -1.21 -9.78 18.51
N GLU A 69 -1.59 -9.54 19.75
CA GLU A 69 -1.66 -10.58 20.78
C GLU A 69 -2.50 -11.77 20.30
N GLY A 70 -2.00 -12.97 20.53
CA GLY A 70 -2.63 -14.21 20.07
C GLY A 70 -2.14 -14.69 18.71
N GLY A 71 -1.38 -13.88 17.97
CA GLY A 71 -0.77 -14.29 16.72
C GLY A 71 0.56 -15.03 16.90
N ALA A 72 0.94 -15.84 15.92
CA ALA A 72 2.22 -16.50 15.89
C ALA A 72 3.29 -15.57 15.29
N VAL A 73 4.47 -15.51 15.92
CA VAL A 73 5.58 -14.69 15.43
C VAL A 73 6.14 -15.28 14.16
N THR A 74 5.95 -14.56 13.05
CA THR A 74 6.43 -14.92 11.71
C THR A 74 6.82 -13.64 10.97
N PRO A 75 7.61 -13.71 9.89
CA PRO A 75 7.79 -12.56 9.03
C PRO A 75 6.45 -12.06 8.47
N ILE A 76 6.24 -10.77 8.56
CA ILE A 76 5.04 -10.10 8.02
C ILE A 76 5.46 -9.03 7.02
N ALA A 77 4.59 -8.75 6.07
CA ALA A 77 4.91 -7.80 5.02
C ALA A 77 3.69 -7.05 4.52
N VAL A 78 3.93 -5.84 4.05
CA VAL A 78 2.95 -5.08 3.25
C VAL A 78 3.53 -4.82 1.87
N SER A 79 2.67 -4.71 0.89
CA SER A 79 3.07 -4.44 -0.49
C SER A 79 2.06 -3.53 -1.17
N LEU A 80 2.54 -2.75 -2.11
CA LEU A 80 1.66 -2.06 -3.05
C LEU A 80 1.03 -3.10 -3.98
N VAL A 81 -0.28 -3.00 -4.16
CA VAL A 81 -1.07 -3.89 -5.00
C VAL A 81 -1.65 -3.07 -6.14
N VAL A 82 -1.33 -3.45 -7.36
CA VAL A 82 -1.77 -2.75 -8.58
C VAL A 82 -2.66 -3.69 -9.39
N ASN A 83 -3.89 -3.28 -9.66
CA ASN A 83 -4.89 -4.09 -10.38
C ASN A 83 -5.11 -5.46 -9.74
N GLY A 84 -5.10 -5.50 -8.41
CA GLY A 84 -5.30 -6.75 -7.65
C GLY A 84 -4.05 -7.64 -7.55
N GLU A 85 -2.93 -7.25 -8.15
CA GLU A 85 -1.68 -8.02 -8.15
C GLU A 85 -0.64 -7.36 -7.25
N PRO A 86 -0.14 -8.05 -6.21
CA PRO A 86 0.94 -7.52 -5.39
C PRO A 86 2.21 -7.27 -6.20
N ARG A 87 2.80 -6.09 -6.03
CA ARG A 87 4.12 -5.80 -6.58
C ARG A 87 5.18 -6.27 -5.60
N LEU A 88 5.61 -7.50 -5.74
CA LEU A 88 6.53 -8.14 -4.80
C LEU A 88 7.88 -7.41 -4.68
N THR A 89 8.28 -6.65 -5.69
CA THR A 89 9.49 -5.82 -5.63
C THR A 89 9.33 -4.63 -4.67
N SER A 90 8.10 -4.26 -4.33
CA SER A 90 7.80 -3.22 -3.35
C SER A 90 7.39 -3.78 -1.98
N ARG A 91 7.55 -5.08 -1.77
CA ARG A 91 7.20 -5.72 -0.51
C ARG A 91 8.16 -5.28 0.59
N ALA A 92 7.63 -4.76 1.68
CA ALA A 92 8.38 -4.39 2.86
C ALA A 92 8.16 -5.43 3.96
N VAL A 93 9.20 -6.16 4.31
CA VAL A 93 9.14 -7.28 5.24
C VAL A 93 9.68 -6.87 6.60
N PHE A 94 8.98 -7.27 7.65
CA PHE A 94 9.40 -7.10 9.03
C PHE A 94 9.19 -8.40 9.78
N THR A 95 10.23 -8.83 10.53
CA THR A 95 10.15 -10.01 11.39
C THR A 95 10.19 -9.52 12.84
N PRO A 96 9.03 -9.48 13.54
CA PRO A 96 9.00 -9.04 14.93
C PRO A 96 9.65 -10.07 15.85
N ALA A 97 10.25 -9.60 16.94
CA ALA A 97 10.83 -10.47 17.97
C ALA A 97 9.75 -11.05 18.90
N ALA A 98 8.62 -10.38 19.03
CA ALA A 98 7.49 -10.76 19.88
C ALA A 98 6.21 -10.13 19.35
N VAL A 99 5.05 -10.59 19.88
CA VAL A 99 3.77 -9.93 19.59
C VAL A 99 3.77 -8.49 20.15
N ASP A 100 2.96 -7.63 19.55
CA ASP A 100 2.84 -6.19 19.87
C ASP A 100 4.14 -5.40 19.78
N THR A 101 5.14 -5.92 19.05
CA THR A 101 6.38 -5.21 18.76
C THR A 101 6.29 -4.59 17.37
N TYR A 102 6.22 -3.25 17.31
CA TYR A 102 6.08 -2.52 16.07
C TYR A 102 7.43 -2.27 15.41
N GLY A 103 7.46 -2.44 14.09
CA GLY A 103 8.59 -2.05 13.26
C GLY A 103 8.12 -1.19 12.10
N ASN A 104 8.90 -0.19 11.74
CA ASN A 104 8.59 0.68 10.62
C ASN A 104 8.90 -0.02 9.31
N VAL A 105 7.96 0.06 8.36
CA VAL A 105 8.15 -0.43 6.99
C VAL A 105 7.82 0.67 6.00
N THR A 106 8.59 0.72 4.93
CA THR A 106 8.39 1.65 3.83
C THR A 106 8.42 0.88 2.53
N SER A 107 7.40 1.10 1.71
CA SER A 107 7.28 0.47 0.39
C SER A 107 7.10 1.57 -0.65
N THR A 108 7.91 1.56 -1.69
CA THR A 108 7.85 2.57 -2.75
C THR A 108 7.92 1.94 -4.12
N ALA A 109 7.24 2.54 -5.08
CA ALA A 109 7.28 2.10 -6.47
C ALA A 109 6.93 3.26 -7.40
N ILE A 110 7.38 3.13 -8.64
CA ILE A 110 6.92 3.97 -9.74
C ILE A 110 5.94 3.15 -10.56
N ILE A 111 4.71 3.67 -10.69
CA ILE A 111 3.62 3.01 -11.40
C ILE A 111 3.35 3.76 -12.69
N LYS A 112 3.31 3.01 -13.77
CA LYS A 112 3.17 3.47 -15.14
C LYS A 112 1.77 3.13 -15.63
N VAL A 113 0.94 4.15 -15.81
CA VAL A 113 -0.45 3.97 -16.23
C VAL A 113 -0.59 4.37 -17.68
N PRO A 114 -1.01 3.49 -18.59
CA PRO A 114 -1.18 3.83 -19.99
C PRO A 114 -2.21 4.94 -20.18
N LYS A 115 -1.98 5.78 -21.19
CA LYS A 115 -2.89 6.85 -21.56
C LYS A 115 -4.30 6.30 -21.79
N GLY A 116 -5.27 6.91 -21.15
CA GLY A 116 -6.66 6.51 -21.26
C GLY A 116 -7.08 5.34 -20.36
N CYS A 117 -6.13 4.71 -19.64
CA CYS A 117 -6.42 3.62 -18.72
C CYS A 117 -6.56 4.13 -17.29
N CYS A 118 -7.06 3.25 -16.42
CA CYS A 118 -7.12 3.46 -14.98
C CYS A 118 -6.58 2.23 -14.27
N PHE A 119 -5.65 2.42 -13.34
CA PHE A 119 -5.11 1.33 -12.53
C PHE A 119 -5.59 1.46 -11.11
N SER A 120 -6.05 0.36 -10.52
CA SER A 120 -6.36 0.33 -9.09
C SER A 120 -5.07 0.21 -8.28
N LEU A 121 -5.08 0.80 -7.10
CA LEU A 121 -3.96 0.79 -6.17
C LEU A 121 -4.48 0.59 -4.76
N SER A 122 -3.81 -0.28 -4.02
CA SER A 122 -4.01 -0.44 -2.58
C SER A 122 -2.71 -0.85 -1.93
N VAL A 123 -2.67 -0.82 -0.61
CA VAL A 123 -1.59 -1.40 0.19
C VAL A 123 -2.21 -2.55 0.97
N GLU A 124 -1.66 -3.75 0.84
CA GLU A 124 -2.24 -4.93 1.46
C GLU A 124 -1.21 -5.68 2.31
N TYR A 125 -1.72 -6.37 3.33
CA TYR A 125 -0.93 -7.35 4.06
C TYR A 125 -0.73 -8.57 3.16
N VAL A 126 0.52 -8.86 2.81
CA VAL A 126 0.91 -9.99 1.96
C VAL A 126 1.85 -10.93 2.71
N SER A 127 2.14 -12.10 2.13
CA SER A 127 3.08 -13.02 2.75
C SER A 127 4.48 -12.40 2.86
N GLY A 128 5.07 -12.48 4.05
CA GLY A 128 6.45 -12.08 4.29
C GLY A 128 7.48 -13.13 3.86
N ILE A 129 7.02 -14.34 3.55
CA ILE A 129 7.85 -15.47 3.14
C ILE A 129 7.49 -15.81 1.70
N THR A 130 8.47 -15.81 0.83
CA THR A 130 8.23 -15.91 -0.61
C THR A 130 7.85 -17.30 -1.11
N ASP A 131 8.43 -18.36 -0.54
CA ASP A 131 8.46 -19.63 -1.27
C ASP A 131 8.21 -20.88 -0.41
N ASP A 132 7.71 -20.73 0.81
CA ASP A 132 7.42 -21.89 1.65
C ASP A 132 5.90 -22.13 1.72
N PRO A 133 5.35 -23.07 0.93
CA PRO A 133 3.93 -23.37 0.98
C PRO A 133 3.48 -24.01 2.30
N ALA A 134 4.42 -24.44 3.15
CA ALA A 134 4.11 -25.04 4.45
C ALA A 134 3.89 -23.96 5.54
N THR A 135 4.27 -22.71 5.30
CA THR A 135 4.12 -21.62 6.28
C THR A 135 2.80 -20.90 6.06
N THR A 136 1.92 -20.99 7.05
CA THR A 136 0.65 -20.24 7.03
C THR A 136 0.90 -18.83 7.57
N PRO A 137 0.54 -17.78 6.84
CA PRO A 137 0.67 -16.41 7.33
C PRO A 137 -0.19 -16.19 8.57
N THR A 138 0.26 -15.32 9.47
CA THR A 138 -0.58 -14.82 10.56
C THR A 138 -1.83 -14.18 9.96
N PRO A 139 -3.05 -14.53 10.44
CA PRO A 139 -4.27 -14.10 9.77
C PRO A 139 -4.53 -12.60 9.82
N VAL A 140 -3.97 -11.91 10.82
CA VAL A 140 -4.18 -10.47 11.03
C VAL A 140 -2.88 -9.83 11.49
N ILE A 141 -2.60 -8.64 10.99
CA ILE A 141 -1.53 -7.77 11.51
C ILE A 141 -2.12 -6.46 12.03
N SER A 142 -1.40 -5.81 12.94
CA SER A 142 -1.71 -4.46 13.40
C SER A 142 -0.89 -3.46 12.60
N VAL A 143 -1.54 -2.40 12.10
CA VAL A 143 -0.88 -1.30 11.39
C VAL A 143 -1.14 -0.01 12.13
N GLN A 144 -0.10 0.76 12.38
CA GLN A 144 -0.15 2.02 13.10
C GLN A 144 0.49 3.12 12.26
N ASN A 145 -0.08 4.31 12.29
CA ASN A 145 0.45 5.47 11.58
C ASN A 145 0.65 5.22 10.09
N ALA A 146 -0.35 4.65 9.44
CA ALA A 146 -0.32 4.39 8.00
C ALA A 146 -0.35 5.69 7.20
N ASN A 147 0.54 5.80 6.24
CA ASN A 147 0.66 6.97 5.37
C ASN A 147 0.97 6.52 3.95
N LEU A 148 0.22 7.03 2.99
CA LEU A 148 0.44 6.78 1.57
C LEU A 148 0.56 8.12 0.84
N THR A 149 1.69 8.33 0.21
CA THR A 149 1.95 9.51 -0.62
C THR A 149 1.93 9.10 -2.09
N ILE A 150 1.16 9.82 -2.89
CA ILE A 150 1.10 9.60 -4.34
C ILE A 150 1.49 10.90 -5.03
N ALA A 151 2.54 10.87 -5.83
CA ALA A 151 3.03 12.01 -6.58
C ALA A 151 3.05 11.70 -8.07
N ARG A 152 2.54 12.63 -8.88
CA ARG A 152 2.63 12.55 -10.32
C ARG A 152 4.01 13.05 -10.75
N ILE A 153 4.77 12.26 -11.49
CA ILE A 153 6.16 12.56 -11.87
C ILE A 153 6.40 12.62 -13.39
N GLY A 154 5.38 12.39 -14.17
CA GLY A 154 5.56 12.49 -15.63
C GLY A 154 4.37 12.18 -16.49
#